data_82c00b444d25584139b83d2838bf9982
#
_entry.id   82c00b444d25584139b83d2838bf9982
#
_cell.length_a   1.000
_cell.length_b   1.000
_cell.length_c   1.000
_cell.angle_alpha   90.00
_cell.angle_beta   90.00
_cell.angle_gamma   90.00
#
_symmetry.space_group_name_H-M   'P 1'
#
loop_
_entity.id
_entity.type
_entity.pdbx_description
1 polymer ?
#
loop_
_entity_poly.entity_id
_entity_poly.type
_entity_poly.pdbx_seq_one_letter_code
_entity_poly.pdbx_strand_id
1 'polypeptide(L)'
;MPPDGVPGDGHAGRFPHHERAVTAMTVMTAVRPRPALADDDLIARLARVPADRIAVVAADRTLTFGALRAEAARIARRLAARGVGRESVVALGLPRGADLVSALIGTLTAGAAYLPVDPRLPAERRRQLVTDAAADLVVGGSGEEAAAQVPFAELAAADGLDEDPAGPVPVPGEALAYVIFTSGSTGRPKGVEITRAAAAALLTELESPATGIVRPGPGRVGWNASPSFDASVQQWVRLCRGDTLVMIDEETRADPDLLVRCVEEQRLTDLDITPSHADPVIDRLAASTAPAAEGEGGPLTLLIGGEAISPALWRRIAGHAEAGRLRAVNLYGPTECTVDATAGWIGADAAPHIGRPLPGLRARLLDERLRPVPDGTPGELYLAGPRVGRGYRNRPGLTAERFVADPAGGAGERMYRTGDRCVRRPDGRLEYLGRGDGQVKLRGHRIELDEIRAQLAAHPSVAEAVVVLVDDLHGAPGLVAYYRAAAPLTTDVLRDHLAARLPAYMVPSALVALDRFPTTANGKLDRSALPLPEPPEETRGSAADLPAGRAEELIARVWSSVLGVRTLTADSNFFKLGGHSLLAIKLVSRVKAELGVSLPVKTVYAHPRLRDLAARIEGALAEGAADGAGVRT
;
A
#
# COMPACT_ATOMS: atom_id res chain seq x y z
N MET A 1 -97.64 -5.50 -1.75
CA MET A 1 -98.40 -4.78 -0.71
C MET A 1 -97.56 -4.74 0.54
N PRO A 2 -97.30 -3.57 1.06
CA PRO A 2 -96.67 -3.40 2.38
C PRO A 2 -97.71 -3.47 3.49
N PRO A 3 -97.38 -3.39 4.76
CA PRO A 3 -97.09 -2.10 5.36
C PRO A 3 -96.02 -2.12 6.46
N ASP A 4 -95.38 -0.98 6.58
CA ASP A 4 -95.36 0.01 7.69
C ASP A 4 -94.85 -0.42 9.07
N GLY A 5 -93.95 0.34 9.57
CA GLY A 5 -93.71 0.46 10.98
C GLY A 5 -92.31 0.96 11.35
N VAL A 6 -92.11 2.28 11.27
CA VAL A 6 -91.13 3.03 12.06
C VAL A 6 -91.81 3.38 13.40
N PRO A 7 -91.22 3.55 14.57
CA PRO A 7 -90.04 4.39 14.81
C PRO A 7 -89.11 3.96 15.97
N GLY A 8 -87.94 4.57 16.02
CA GLY A 8 -87.52 5.31 17.19
C GLY A 8 -86.33 4.81 17.95
N ASP A 9 -85.41 5.79 18.12
CA ASP A 9 -84.45 6.02 19.18
C ASP A 9 -83.17 5.16 19.19
N GLY A 10 -82.08 5.63 18.68
CA GLY A 10 -81.39 6.71 19.36
C GLY A 10 -80.50 6.17 20.46
N HIS A 11 -79.32 5.53 20.05
CA HIS A 11 -78.17 5.56 20.92
C HIS A 11 -76.92 5.66 20.07
N ALA A 12 -76.44 6.90 19.85
CA ALA A 12 -75.15 7.23 19.36
C ALA A 12 -74.08 6.82 20.43
N GLY A 13 -73.55 5.62 20.23
CA GLY A 13 -72.37 5.19 20.92
C GLY A 13 -71.15 6.01 20.40
N ARG A 14 -70.82 7.05 21.06
CA ARG A 14 -69.57 7.78 20.88
C ARG A 14 -68.39 6.83 21.19
N PHE A 15 -67.70 6.37 20.19
CA PHE A 15 -66.33 5.86 20.36
C PHE A 15 -65.45 7.04 20.76
N PRO A 16 -64.70 6.95 21.85
CA PRO A 16 -63.72 7.99 22.19
C PRO A 16 -62.61 7.94 21.11
N HIS A 17 -62.49 9.03 20.37
CA HIS A 17 -61.29 9.36 19.63
C HIS A 17 -60.13 9.46 20.63
N HIS A 18 -59.39 8.37 20.81
CA HIS A 18 -58.03 8.48 21.31
C HIS A 18 -57.22 9.17 20.22
N GLU A 19 -57.18 10.49 20.27
CA GLU A 19 -56.05 11.28 19.79
C GLU A 19 -54.82 10.75 20.51
N ARG A 20 -54.18 9.76 19.95
CA ARG A 20 -52.77 9.51 20.22
C ARG A 20 -52.05 10.70 19.62
N ALA A 21 -51.81 11.71 20.47
CA ALA A 21 -50.74 12.66 20.27
C ALA A 21 -49.50 11.85 19.97
N VAL A 22 -49.14 11.71 18.68
CA VAL A 22 -47.82 11.35 18.26
C VAL A 22 -46.98 12.55 18.66
N THR A 23 -46.57 12.57 19.94
CA THR A 23 -45.44 13.37 20.35
C THR A 23 -44.26 12.87 19.51
N ALA A 24 -44.00 13.59 18.43
CA ALA A 24 -42.75 13.48 17.72
C ALA A 24 -41.66 13.81 18.78
N MET A 25 -41.24 12.77 19.45
CA MET A 25 -40.01 12.79 20.22
C MET A 25 -38.91 12.96 19.19
N THR A 26 -38.64 14.20 18.84
CA THR A 26 -37.38 14.60 18.26
C THR A 26 -36.30 14.21 19.30
N VAL A 27 -35.93 12.93 19.28
CA VAL A 27 -34.69 12.49 19.87
C VAL A 27 -33.60 13.06 18.97
N MET A 28 -33.38 14.37 19.09
CA MET A 28 -32.07 14.92 18.88
C MET A 28 -31.20 14.32 20.01
N THR A 29 -30.84 13.05 19.83
CA THR A 29 -29.66 12.54 20.49
C THR A 29 -28.55 13.42 19.94
N ALA A 30 -28.21 14.47 20.70
CA ALA A 30 -26.99 15.18 20.50
C ALA A 30 -25.93 14.08 20.34
N VAL A 31 -25.44 13.89 19.11
CA VAL A 31 -24.16 13.25 18.87
C VAL A 31 -23.26 14.04 19.80
N ARG A 32 -22.91 13.45 20.95
CA ARG A 32 -21.90 14.05 21.83
C ARG A 32 -20.73 14.29 20.90
N PRO A 33 -20.33 15.53 20.64
CA PRO A 33 -19.08 15.75 19.94
C PRO A 33 -18.06 14.93 20.73
N ARG A 34 -17.40 13.96 20.06
CA ARG A 34 -16.19 13.37 20.61
C ARG A 34 -15.39 14.55 21.15
N PRO A 35 -14.89 14.50 22.40
CA PRO A 35 -14.08 15.60 22.92
C PRO A 35 -13.04 15.89 21.84
N ALA A 36 -12.99 17.13 21.41
CA ALA A 36 -11.99 17.60 20.46
C ALA A 36 -10.64 17.15 21.01
N LEU A 37 -9.98 16.24 20.29
CA LEU A 37 -8.61 15.79 20.60
C LEU A 37 -7.64 16.93 20.25
N ALA A 38 -7.90 18.14 20.71
CA ALA A 38 -7.03 19.30 20.48
C ALA A 38 -5.59 19.04 20.95
N ASP A 39 -5.43 18.19 21.96
CA ASP A 39 -4.12 17.80 22.49
C ASP A 39 -3.51 16.56 21.83
N ASP A 40 -4.28 15.78 21.08
CA ASP A 40 -3.81 14.54 20.43
C ASP A 40 -3.68 14.66 18.90
N ASP A 41 -3.92 15.83 18.32
CA ASP A 41 -3.67 16.05 16.89
C ASP A 41 -2.19 15.84 16.57
N LEU A 42 -1.90 15.16 15.47
CA LEU A 42 -0.54 14.79 15.06
C LEU A 42 0.38 16.02 14.94
N ILE A 43 -0.12 17.13 14.40
CA ILE A 43 0.68 18.35 14.23
C ILE A 43 0.93 19.04 15.58
N ALA A 44 -0.06 19.02 16.48
CA ALA A 44 0.13 19.50 17.86
C ALA A 44 1.16 18.66 18.63
N ARG A 45 1.16 17.34 18.43
CA ARG A 45 2.18 16.44 19.00
C ARG A 45 3.57 16.73 18.41
N LEU A 46 3.68 16.89 17.08
CA LEU A 46 4.92 17.25 16.39
C LEU A 46 5.50 18.58 16.92
N ALA A 47 4.66 19.55 17.23
CA ALA A 47 5.10 20.84 17.73
C ALA A 47 5.80 20.76 19.11
N ARG A 48 5.53 19.72 19.90
CA ARG A 48 6.11 19.52 21.24
C ARG A 48 7.48 18.81 21.22
N VAL A 49 7.89 18.27 20.08
CA VAL A 49 9.19 17.56 19.96
C VAL A 49 10.34 18.59 20.01
N PRO A 50 11.43 18.34 20.77
CA PRO A 50 12.60 19.25 20.83
C PRO A 50 13.13 19.59 19.43
N ALA A 51 13.42 20.88 19.21
CA ALA A 51 13.74 21.43 17.90
C ALA A 51 15.10 20.95 17.32
N ASP A 52 16.05 20.67 18.18
CA ASP A 52 17.42 20.28 17.87
C ASP A 52 17.56 18.81 17.43
N ARG A 53 16.55 17.98 17.74
CA ARG A 53 16.57 16.57 17.36
C ARG A 53 16.44 16.40 15.85
N ILE A 54 17.07 15.37 15.31
CA ILE A 54 16.94 14.97 13.91
C ILE A 54 15.54 14.39 13.67
N ALA A 55 14.81 14.98 12.72
CA ALA A 55 13.50 14.54 12.30
C ALA A 55 13.59 13.62 11.07
N VAL A 56 14.34 14.04 10.04
CA VAL A 56 14.40 13.36 8.75
C VAL A 56 15.84 13.19 8.33
N VAL A 57 16.20 11.98 7.90
CA VAL A 57 17.44 11.69 7.19
C VAL A 57 17.07 11.20 5.79
N ALA A 58 17.48 11.94 4.77
CA ALA A 58 17.24 11.60 3.38
C ALA A 58 18.54 11.77 2.57
N ALA A 59 18.57 11.22 1.37
CA ALA A 59 19.77 11.30 0.51
C ALA A 59 20.11 12.74 0.11
N ASP A 60 19.07 13.58 -0.05
CA ASP A 60 19.21 14.99 -0.42
C ASP A 60 19.65 15.88 0.75
N ARG A 61 19.09 15.67 1.94
CA ARG A 61 19.39 16.48 3.14
C ARG A 61 18.88 15.86 4.44
N THR A 62 19.40 16.36 5.54
CA THR A 62 18.95 16.03 6.90
C THR A 62 18.22 17.24 7.49
N LEU A 63 17.07 17.00 8.14
CA LEU A 63 16.28 18.03 8.81
C LEU A 63 16.20 17.76 10.31
N THR A 64 16.36 18.79 11.12
CA THR A 64 15.94 18.77 12.53
C THR A 64 14.42 18.99 12.63
N PHE A 65 13.81 18.71 13.79
CA PHE A 65 12.40 19.03 14.03
C PHE A 65 12.12 20.53 13.94
N GLY A 66 13.07 21.36 14.36
CA GLY A 66 12.97 22.81 14.20
C GLY A 66 12.92 23.24 12.74
N ALA A 67 13.84 22.72 11.92
CA ALA A 67 13.92 23.01 10.49
C ALA A 67 12.66 22.50 9.75
N LEU A 68 12.22 21.26 10.04
CA LEU A 68 11.01 20.69 9.45
C LEU A 68 9.76 21.54 9.78
N ARG A 69 9.60 21.96 11.04
CA ARG A 69 8.46 22.81 11.44
C ARG A 69 8.49 24.19 10.78
N ALA A 70 9.65 24.82 10.70
CA ALA A 70 9.81 26.12 10.04
C ALA A 70 9.45 26.04 8.56
N GLU A 71 9.95 25.01 7.87
CA GLU A 71 9.62 24.77 6.45
C GLU A 71 8.14 24.44 6.26
N ALA A 72 7.57 23.56 7.07
CA ALA A 72 6.15 23.23 7.06
C ALA A 72 5.26 24.46 7.33
N ALA A 73 5.65 25.36 8.22
CA ALA A 73 4.92 26.59 8.49
C ALA A 73 4.94 27.56 7.28
N ARG A 74 6.08 27.68 6.58
CA ARG A 74 6.16 28.46 5.34
C ARG A 74 5.23 27.88 4.26
N ILE A 75 5.29 26.57 4.05
CA ILE A 75 4.42 25.86 3.12
C ILE A 75 2.94 26.09 3.47
N ALA A 76 2.58 25.93 4.75
CA ALA A 76 1.20 26.10 5.23
C ALA A 76 0.67 27.53 4.98
N ARG A 77 1.46 28.58 5.28
CA ARG A 77 1.07 29.96 5.01
C ARG A 77 0.82 30.21 3.52
N ARG A 78 1.67 29.69 2.64
CA ARG A 78 1.53 29.87 1.19
C ARG A 78 0.40 29.06 0.58
N LEU A 79 0.10 27.90 1.14
CA LEU A 79 -1.09 27.13 0.81
C LEU A 79 -2.36 27.89 1.23
N ALA A 80 -2.39 28.41 2.47
CA ALA A 80 -3.51 29.21 2.97
C ALA A 80 -3.75 30.49 2.14
N ALA A 81 -2.67 31.18 1.71
CA ALA A 81 -2.76 32.34 0.82
C ALA A 81 -3.37 32.01 -0.55
N ARG A 82 -3.40 30.74 -0.94
CA ARG A 82 -4.04 30.22 -2.15
C ARG A 82 -5.45 29.65 -1.90
N GLY A 83 -6.00 29.87 -0.70
CA GLY A 83 -7.32 29.36 -0.32
C GLY A 83 -7.35 27.90 0.12
N VAL A 84 -6.20 27.25 0.26
CA VAL A 84 -6.10 25.85 0.72
C VAL A 84 -6.27 25.81 2.24
N GLY A 85 -7.15 24.97 2.73
CA GLY A 85 -7.44 24.81 4.14
C GLY A 85 -8.21 23.55 4.44
N ARG A 86 -9.05 23.58 5.47
CA ARG A 86 -9.84 22.42 5.90
C ARG A 86 -10.66 21.84 4.73
N GLU A 87 -10.63 20.51 4.59
CA GLU A 87 -11.28 19.73 3.52
C GLU A 87 -10.68 19.93 2.11
N SER A 88 -9.75 20.88 1.93
CA SER A 88 -8.96 20.93 0.70
C SER A 88 -8.07 19.71 0.57
N VAL A 89 -7.85 19.26 -0.66
CA VAL A 89 -6.95 18.15 -0.99
C VAL A 89 -5.77 18.68 -1.80
N VAL A 90 -4.56 18.49 -1.28
CA VAL A 90 -3.31 18.86 -1.93
C VAL A 90 -2.62 17.61 -2.45
N ALA A 91 -2.47 17.51 -3.76
CA ALA A 91 -1.73 16.41 -4.38
C ALA A 91 -0.21 16.66 -4.27
N LEU A 92 0.52 15.67 -3.79
CA LEU A 92 1.96 15.72 -3.61
C LEU A 92 2.64 14.88 -4.69
N GLY A 93 3.06 15.54 -5.79
CA GLY A 93 3.76 14.95 -6.93
C GLY A 93 5.28 15.04 -6.76
N LEU A 94 5.80 14.65 -5.61
CA LEU A 94 7.20 14.76 -5.24
C LEU A 94 7.89 13.39 -5.15
N PRO A 95 9.17 13.29 -5.54
CA PRO A 95 9.96 12.09 -5.30
C PRO A 95 10.17 11.85 -3.80
N ARG A 96 10.63 10.65 -3.42
CA ARG A 96 11.04 10.35 -2.05
C ARG A 96 12.20 11.25 -1.64
N GLY A 97 12.07 11.95 -0.52
CA GLY A 97 13.07 12.86 -0.01
C GLY A 97 12.52 13.75 1.10
N ALA A 98 13.35 14.62 1.62
CA ALA A 98 12.95 15.55 2.68
C ALA A 98 11.85 16.52 2.22
N ASP A 99 11.84 16.89 0.95
CA ASP A 99 10.83 17.78 0.35
C ASP A 99 9.42 17.20 0.45
N LEU A 100 9.27 15.88 0.18
CA LEU A 100 7.99 15.20 0.33
C LEU A 100 7.50 15.23 1.78
N VAL A 101 8.39 15.01 2.75
CA VAL A 101 8.04 15.07 4.18
C VAL A 101 7.61 16.48 4.57
N SER A 102 8.36 17.49 4.15
CA SER A 102 8.04 18.90 4.42
C SER A 102 6.72 19.33 3.79
N ALA A 103 6.44 18.91 2.55
CA ALA A 103 5.17 19.19 1.86
C ALA A 103 3.99 18.49 2.56
N LEU A 104 4.16 17.23 2.99
CA LEU A 104 3.15 16.47 3.73
C LEU A 104 2.81 17.17 5.06
N ILE A 105 3.82 17.46 5.87
CA ILE A 105 3.64 18.12 7.17
C ILE A 105 3.09 19.55 6.98
N GLY A 106 3.57 20.28 5.96
CA GLY A 106 3.07 21.61 5.62
C GLY A 106 1.60 21.62 5.21
N THR A 107 1.17 20.62 4.43
CA THR A 107 -0.23 20.43 4.05
C THR A 107 -1.11 20.17 5.26
N LEU A 108 -0.70 19.28 6.15
CA LEU A 108 -1.42 19.00 7.39
C LEU A 108 -1.42 20.22 8.33
N THR A 109 -0.35 21.00 8.36
CA THR A 109 -0.26 22.24 9.16
C THR A 109 -1.22 23.32 8.65
N ALA A 110 -1.45 23.38 7.32
CA ALA A 110 -2.47 24.25 6.71
C ALA A 110 -3.92 23.80 7.02
N GLY A 111 -4.10 22.64 7.64
CA GLY A 111 -5.41 22.04 7.91
C GLY A 111 -5.99 21.24 6.75
N ALA A 112 -5.26 21.11 5.65
CA ALA A 112 -5.66 20.38 4.46
C ALA A 112 -5.29 18.90 4.54
N ALA A 113 -5.84 18.09 3.61
CA ALA A 113 -5.51 16.70 3.41
C ALA A 113 -4.48 16.55 2.29
N TYR A 114 -3.53 15.62 2.44
CA TYR A 114 -2.63 15.30 1.34
C TYR A 114 -3.12 14.11 0.51
N LEU A 115 -2.79 14.14 -0.78
CA LEU A 115 -2.95 13.05 -1.73
C LEU A 115 -1.56 12.71 -2.30
N PRO A 116 -0.96 11.57 -1.97
CA PRO A 116 0.31 11.20 -2.58
C PRO A 116 0.11 10.75 -4.03
N VAL A 117 0.87 11.35 -4.95
CA VAL A 117 0.87 11.01 -6.38
C VAL A 117 2.30 10.67 -6.79
N ASP A 118 2.60 9.39 -6.97
CA ASP A 118 3.93 8.95 -7.36
C ASP A 118 4.28 9.51 -8.77
N PRO A 119 5.35 10.31 -8.91
CA PRO A 119 5.76 10.88 -10.20
C PRO A 119 6.06 9.83 -11.28
N ARG A 120 6.36 8.59 -10.87
CA ARG A 120 6.68 7.46 -11.78
C ARG A 120 5.44 6.83 -12.40
N LEU A 121 4.24 7.13 -11.90
CA LEU A 121 3.00 6.66 -12.51
C LEU A 121 2.83 7.24 -13.91
N PRO A 122 2.16 6.51 -14.83
CA PRO A 122 1.80 7.06 -16.13
C PRO A 122 1.04 8.39 -16.00
N ALA A 123 1.28 9.33 -16.92
CA ALA A 123 0.67 10.67 -16.89
C ALA A 123 -0.87 10.61 -16.82
N GLU A 124 -1.47 9.72 -17.60
CA GLU A 124 -2.93 9.48 -17.58
C GLU A 124 -3.41 9.05 -16.19
N ARG A 125 -2.64 8.16 -15.52
CA ARG A 125 -2.96 7.70 -14.16
C ARG A 125 -2.86 8.83 -13.15
N ARG A 126 -1.81 9.66 -13.20
CA ARG A 126 -1.66 10.82 -12.31
C ARG A 126 -2.81 11.80 -12.48
N ARG A 127 -3.16 12.13 -13.73
CA ARG A 127 -4.30 13.00 -14.06
C ARG A 127 -5.60 12.44 -13.49
N GLN A 128 -5.84 11.13 -13.66
CA GLN A 128 -7.02 10.47 -13.12
C GLN A 128 -7.11 10.59 -11.60
N LEU A 129 -6.01 10.32 -10.86
CA LEU A 129 -6.00 10.40 -9.40
C LEU A 129 -6.30 11.82 -8.91
N VAL A 130 -5.68 12.84 -9.52
CA VAL A 130 -5.89 14.25 -9.19
C VAL A 130 -7.35 14.67 -9.46
N THR A 131 -7.91 14.24 -10.59
CA THR A 131 -9.30 14.54 -10.98
C THR A 131 -10.30 13.83 -10.08
N ASP A 132 -10.15 12.52 -9.86
CA ASP A 132 -11.08 11.71 -9.05
C ASP A 132 -11.06 12.14 -7.56
N ALA A 133 -9.92 12.66 -7.07
CA ALA A 133 -9.80 13.27 -5.77
C ALA A 133 -10.42 14.67 -5.69
N ALA A 134 -10.70 15.32 -6.81
CA ALA A 134 -10.98 16.75 -6.87
C ALA A 134 -9.92 17.54 -6.06
N ALA A 135 -8.64 17.34 -6.40
CA ALA A 135 -7.56 18.02 -5.71
C ALA A 135 -7.56 19.52 -6.05
N ASP A 136 -7.39 20.35 -5.03
CA ASP A 136 -7.40 21.82 -5.18
C ASP A 136 -6.09 22.32 -5.77
N LEU A 137 -4.97 21.63 -5.45
CA LEU A 137 -3.63 22.03 -5.84
C LEU A 137 -2.73 20.81 -6.01
N VAL A 138 -1.72 20.91 -6.87
CA VAL A 138 -0.62 19.95 -7.01
C VAL A 138 0.69 20.62 -6.62
N VAL A 139 1.42 20.03 -5.67
CA VAL A 139 2.78 20.45 -5.30
C VAL A 139 3.77 19.59 -6.05
N GLY A 140 4.64 20.20 -6.85
CA GLY A 140 5.50 19.49 -7.79
C GLY A 140 4.72 19.07 -9.04
N GLY A 141 4.92 17.86 -9.53
CA GLY A 141 4.24 17.36 -10.72
C GLY A 141 4.99 17.66 -12.02
N SER A 142 4.44 17.17 -13.15
CA SER A 142 5.09 17.24 -14.45
C SER A 142 4.42 18.22 -15.44
N GLY A 143 3.42 19.01 -15.00
CA GLY A 143 2.70 19.94 -15.84
C GLY A 143 1.48 19.36 -16.56
N GLU A 144 1.18 18.08 -16.37
CA GLU A 144 0.10 17.38 -17.10
C GLU A 144 -1.14 17.09 -16.24
N GLU A 145 -1.10 17.43 -14.95
CA GLU A 145 -2.18 17.20 -14.00
C GLU A 145 -3.33 18.20 -14.19
N ALA A 146 -4.55 17.80 -13.79
CA ALA A 146 -5.78 18.57 -14.03
C ALA A 146 -6.02 19.75 -13.06
N ALA A 147 -5.15 19.93 -12.05
CA ALA A 147 -5.28 21.00 -11.05
C ALA A 147 -4.13 22.02 -11.16
N ALA A 148 -4.29 23.18 -10.54
CA ALA A 148 -3.25 24.20 -10.48
C ALA A 148 -1.97 23.63 -9.83
N GLN A 149 -0.81 23.92 -10.43
CA GLN A 149 0.48 23.40 -9.99
C GLN A 149 1.33 24.48 -9.37
N VAL A 150 2.05 24.09 -8.30
CA VAL A 150 3.01 24.96 -7.62
C VAL A 150 4.31 24.20 -7.39
N PRO A 151 5.46 24.72 -7.81
CA PRO A 151 6.75 24.14 -7.47
C PRO A 151 6.97 24.09 -5.96
N PHE A 152 7.53 22.99 -5.46
CA PHE A 152 7.85 22.87 -4.04
C PHE A 152 8.76 24.02 -3.55
N ALA A 153 9.77 24.39 -4.34
CA ALA A 153 10.69 25.47 -4.01
C ALA A 153 10.00 26.82 -3.77
N GLU A 154 8.90 27.10 -4.48
CA GLU A 154 8.10 28.30 -4.26
C GLU A 154 7.39 28.29 -2.91
N LEU A 155 6.88 27.14 -2.49
CA LEU A 155 6.21 27.00 -1.19
C LEU A 155 7.20 26.97 -0.02
N ALA A 156 8.40 26.43 -0.20
CA ALA A 156 9.40 26.26 0.84
C ALA A 156 10.37 27.44 1.00
N ALA A 157 10.40 28.40 0.04
CA ALA A 157 11.36 29.50 0.03
C ALA A 157 11.37 30.31 1.34
N ALA A 158 12.56 30.71 1.80
CA ALA A 158 12.69 31.65 2.92
C ALA A 158 12.28 33.07 2.47
N ASP A 159 11.43 33.74 3.22
CA ASP A 159 10.84 35.03 2.86
C ASP A 159 10.97 36.13 3.92
N GLY A 160 11.85 35.96 4.88
CA GLY A 160 12.05 36.95 5.96
C GLY A 160 10.85 37.13 6.91
N LEU A 161 9.78 36.35 6.71
CA LEU A 161 8.59 36.31 7.58
C LEU A 161 8.72 35.23 8.67
N ASP A 162 9.93 34.76 8.92
CA ASP A 162 10.21 33.65 9.85
C ASP A 162 9.99 34.00 11.33
N GLU A 163 9.66 35.28 11.67
CA GLU A 163 9.65 35.76 13.04
C GLU A 163 8.36 35.47 13.83
N ASP A 164 7.27 35.01 13.19
CA ASP A 164 6.07 34.58 13.90
C ASP A 164 5.51 33.28 13.32
N PRO A 165 5.91 32.12 13.83
CA PRO A 165 5.25 30.88 13.47
C PRO A 165 3.83 30.94 14.05
N ALA A 166 2.87 31.37 13.24
CA ALA A 166 1.48 31.12 13.56
C ALA A 166 1.38 29.63 13.95
N GLY A 167 1.01 29.38 15.19
CA GLY A 167 0.87 28.02 15.70
C GLY A 167 -0.06 27.19 14.77
N PRO A 168 -0.02 25.87 14.86
CA PRO A 168 -0.86 25.02 14.01
C PRO A 168 -2.32 25.44 14.14
N VAL A 169 -2.99 25.59 12.99
CA VAL A 169 -4.43 25.91 12.97
C VAL A 169 -5.18 24.77 13.65
N PRO A 170 -6.02 25.03 14.66
CA PRO A 170 -6.85 24.01 15.27
C PRO A 170 -7.77 23.37 14.22
N VAL A 171 -7.63 22.08 14.00
CA VAL A 171 -8.42 21.33 13.02
C VAL A 171 -9.24 20.27 13.74
N PRO A 172 -10.58 20.20 13.51
CA PRO A 172 -11.40 19.16 14.09
C PRO A 172 -10.92 17.75 13.69
N GLY A 173 -11.03 16.79 14.62
CA GLY A 173 -10.57 15.41 14.39
C GLY A 173 -11.27 14.70 13.22
N GLU A 174 -12.51 15.09 12.91
CA GLU A 174 -13.27 14.58 11.76
C GLU A 174 -12.84 15.15 10.41
N ALA A 175 -12.04 16.23 10.38
CA ALA A 175 -11.48 16.75 9.14
C ALA A 175 -10.54 15.73 8.49
N LEU A 176 -10.40 15.81 7.16
CA LEU A 176 -9.52 14.92 6.42
C LEU A 176 -8.04 15.11 6.79
N ALA A 177 -7.32 13.99 6.89
CA ALA A 177 -5.86 13.97 6.97
C ALA A 177 -5.25 13.62 5.61
N TYR A 178 -5.81 12.62 4.94
CA TYR A 178 -5.31 12.19 3.64
C TYR A 178 -6.36 11.45 2.82
N VAL A 179 -6.10 11.38 1.52
CA VAL A 179 -6.77 10.51 0.57
C VAL A 179 -5.73 9.61 -0.08
N ILE A 180 -5.87 8.30 0.07
CA ILE A 180 -4.99 7.33 -0.59
C ILE A 180 -5.84 6.48 -1.53
N PHE A 181 -5.38 6.36 -2.79
CA PHE A 181 -6.09 5.56 -3.79
C PHE A 181 -5.66 4.10 -3.73
N THR A 182 -6.67 3.24 -3.79
CA THR A 182 -6.50 1.80 -3.98
C THR A 182 -7.16 1.38 -5.29
N SER A 183 -6.81 0.22 -5.82
CA SER A 183 -7.50 -0.36 -6.97
C SER A 183 -9.00 -0.55 -6.69
N GLY A 184 -9.83 -0.45 -7.73
CA GLY A 184 -11.26 -0.50 -7.58
C GLY A 184 -11.93 -1.59 -8.41
N SER A 185 -12.88 -2.33 -7.80
CA SER A 185 -13.65 -3.40 -8.43
C SER A 185 -14.52 -2.95 -9.62
N THR A 186 -14.77 -1.64 -9.74
CA THR A 186 -15.51 -1.06 -10.87
C THR A 186 -14.62 -0.69 -12.06
N GLY A 187 -13.36 -1.10 -12.07
CA GLY A 187 -12.40 -0.76 -13.12
C GLY A 187 -11.77 0.64 -12.99
N ARG A 188 -12.05 1.35 -11.91
CA ARG A 188 -11.45 2.66 -11.59
C ARG A 188 -10.94 2.68 -10.15
N PRO A 189 -9.82 3.36 -9.88
CA PRO A 189 -9.32 3.52 -8.52
C PRO A 189 -10.34 4.18 -7.60
N LYS A 190 -10.22 3.90 -6.31
CA LYS A 190 -11.07 4.47 -5.25
C LYS A 190 -10.20 5.19 -4.23
N GLY A 191 -10.44 6.47 -4.00
CA GLY A 191 -9.74 7.29 -3.00
C GLY A 191 -10.35 7.06 -1.63
N VAL A 192 -9.58 6.49 -0.71
CA VAL A 192 -10.01 6.26 0.68
C VAL A 192 -9.77 7.52 1.50
N GLU A 193 -10.82 8.05 2.11
CA GLU A 193 -10.77 9.25 2.95
C GLU A 193 -10.51 8.89 4.40
N ILE A 194 -9.39 9.36 4.95
CA ILE A 194 -9.03 9.14 6.37
C ILE A 194 -8.98 10.46 7.11
N THR A 195 -9.59 10.46 8.30
CA THR A 195 -9.68 11.65 9.14
C THR A 195 -8.44 11.84 10.01
N ARG A 196 -8.23 13.06 10.51
CA ARG A 196 -7.13 13.38 11.43
C ARG A 196 -7.22 12.58 12.73
N ALA A 197 -8.42 12.39 13.28
CA ALA A 197 -8.62 11.57 14.47
C ALA A 197 -8.25 10.10 14.23
N ALA A 198 -8.57 9.55 13.06
CA ALA A 198 -8.22 8.17 12.70
C ALA A 198 -6.70 7.99 12.56
N ALA A 199 -6.02 8.95 11.91
CA ALA A 199 -4.57 8.92 11.78
C ALA A 199 -3.85 9.11 13.14
N ALA A 200 -4.37 9.98 14.02
CA ALA A 200 -3.83 10.15 15.37
C ALA A 200 -4.06 8.91 16.25
N ALA A 201 -5.23 8.27 16.13
CA ALA A 201 -5.53 7.04 16.84
C ALA A 201 -4.58 5.88 16.43
N LEU A 202 -4.18 5.79 15.15
CA LEU A 202 -3.18 4.83 14.71
C LEU A 202 -1.89 4.96 15.51
N LEU A 203 -1.34 6.17 15.63
CA LEU A 203 -0.12 6.40 16.39
C LEU A 203 -0.29 6.03 17.87
N THR A 204 -1.39 6.46 18.48
CA THR A 204 -1.69 6.17 19.89
C THR A 204 -1.78 4.66 20.16
N GLU A 205 -2.35 3.90 19.23
CA GLU A 205 -2.48 2.45 19.37
C GLU A 205 -1.16 1.71 19.13
N LEU A 206 -0.33 2.20 18.20
CA LEU A 206 1.02 1.67 17.99
C LEU A 206 1.91 1.91 19.22
N GLU A 207 1.77 3.05 19.90
CA GLU A 207 2.48 3.40 21.14
C GLU A 207 1.94 2.66 22.38
N SER A 208 0.78 2.02 22.27
CA SER A 208 0.15 1.38 23.44
C SER A 208 1.06 0.29 24.02
N PRO A 209 1.34 0.33 25.33
CA PRO A 209 2.09 -0.72 26.00
C PRO A 209 1.46 -2.12 25.84
N ALA A 210 0.13 -2.17 25.62
CA ALA A 210 -0.57 -3.43 25.41
C ALA A 210 -0.19 -4.10 24.09
N THR A 211 0.23 -3.36 23.07
CA THR A 211 0.71 -3.92 21.80
C THR A 211 2.22 -4.22 21.84
N GLY A 212 2.98 -3.40 22.56
CA GLY A 212 4.44 -3.46 22.61
C GLY A 212 5.12 -3.29 21.25
N ILE A 213 4.38 -2.82 20.22
CA ILE A 213 4.89 -2.69 18.84
C ILE A 213 6.00 -1.64 18.82
N VAL A 214 5.68 -0.44 19.28
CA VAL A 214 6.62 0.67 19.38
C VAL A 214 7.27 0.68 20.74
N ARG A 215 8.59 0.75 20.79
CA ARG A 215 9.35 0.79 22.03
C ARG A 215 9.20 2.12 22.75
N PRO A 216 9.38 2.16 24.08
CA PRO A 216 9.53 3.41 24.82
C PRO A 216 10.71 4.23 24.30
N GLY A 217 10.56 5.55 24.31
CA GLY A 217 11.56 6.47 23.78
C GLY A 217 11.55 6.58 22.24
N PRO A 218 12.31 7.53 21.71
CA PRO A 218 12.38 7.76 20.28
C PRO A 218 13.26 6.73 19.58
N GLY A 219 12.82 6.32 18.39
CA GLY A 219 13.50 5.37 17.52
C GLY A 219 13.97 6.00 16.21
N ARG A 220 14.53 5.15 15.34
CA ARG A 220 14.90 5.46 13.96
C ARG A 220 14.11 4.54 13.04
N VAL A 221 13.16 5.11 12.32
CA VAL A 221 12.17 4.39 11.50
C VAL A 221 12.57 4.45 10.04
N GLY A 222 12.78 3.31 9.40
CA GLY A 222 13.02 3.25 7.97
C GLY A 222 11.72 3.49 7.19
N TRP A 223 11.64 4.57 6.40
CA TRP A 223 10.53 4.77 5.47
C TRP A 223 10.77 3.96 4.19
N ASN A 224 10.31 2.72 4.21
CA ASN A 224 10.46 1.75 3.12
C ASN A 224 9.21 1.67 2.19
N ALA A 225 8.01 1.91 2.72
CA ALA A 225 6.78 1.86 1.93
C ALA A 225 6.69 2.98 0.88
N SER A 226 6.04 2.72 -0.27
CA SER A 226 5.74 3.80 -1.22
C SER A 226 4.85 4.85 -0.58
N PRO A 227 5.08 6.16 -0.80
CA PRO A 227 4.19 7.21 -0.31
C PRO A 227 2.73 7.06 -0.73
N SER A 228 2.49 6.43 -1.89
CA SER A 228 1.14 6.14 -2.40
C SER A 228 0.47 4.94 -1.74
N PHE A 229 1.13 4.25 -0.80
CA PHE A 229 0.58 3.18 0.02
C PHE A 229 0.34 3.64 1.45
N ASP A 230 -0.75 3.16 2.02
CA ASP A 230 -1.14 3.47 3.39
C ASP A 230 -0.13 3.03 4.45
N ALA A 231 0.65 1.97 4.22
CA ALA A 231 1.77 1.60 5.08
C ALA A 231 2.77 2.75 5.29
N SER A 232 2.88 3.71 4.37
CA SER A 232 3.69 4.91 4.55
C SER A 232 3.22 5.77 5.72
N VAL A 233 1.93 5.73 6.03
CA VAL A 233 1.33 6.54 7.10
C VAL A 233 1.87 6.11 8.47
N GLN A 234 1.92 4.80 8.76
CA GLN A 234 2.45 4.32 10.03
C GLN A 234 3.93 4.67 10.23
N GLN A 235 4.65 4.99 9.16
CA GLN A 235 6.04 5.40 9.22
C GLN A 235 6.17 6.89 9.53
N TRP A 236 5.50 7.77 8.76
CA TRP A 236 5.63 9.21 8.99
C TRP A 236 4.92 9.71 10.26
N VAL A 237 3.82 9.09 10.71
CA VAL A 237 3.17 9.51 11.98
C VAL A 237 4.11 9.38 13.17
N ARG A 238 5.14 8.55 13.08
CA ARG A 238 6.17 8.37 14.09
C ARG A 238 6.99 9.63 14.35
N LEU A 239 7.08 10.56 13.39
CA LEU A 239 7.62 11.91 13.62
C LEU A 239 6.88 12.62 14.77
N CYS A 240 5.56 12.41 14.88
CA CYS A 240 4.73 13.09 15.87
C CYS A 240 4.96 12.62 17.33
N ARG A 241 5.78 11.57 17.51
CA ARG A 241 6.28 11.14 18.84
C ARG A 241 7.78 11.42 19.03
N GLY A 242 8.43 11.99 18.03
CA GLY A 242 9.83 12.35 18.06
C GLY A 242 10.80 11.29 17.54
N ASP A 243 10.36 10.29 16.78
CA ASP A 243 11.25 9.37 16.07
C ASP A 243 11.94 10.08 14.90
N THR A 244 13.13 9.62 14.55
CA THR A 244 13.82 10.03 13.32
C THR A 244 13.33 9.17 12.17
N LEU A 245 12.85 9.79 11.10
CA LEU A 245 12.45 9.13 9.87
C LEU A 245 13.63 9.05 8.91
N VAL A 246 14.03 7.83 8.55
CA VAL A 246 15.10 7.58 7.58
C VAL A 246 14.47 7.20 6.25
N MET A 247 14.62 8.06 5.24
CA MET A 247 14.08 7.83 3.90
C MET A 247 14.92 6.80 3.18
N ILE A 248 14.33 5.65 2.86
CA ILE A 248 14.99 4.60 2.07
C ILE A 248 14.65 4.88 0.60
N ASP A 249 15.65 5.19 -0.21
CA ASP A 249 15.46 5.43 -1.63
C ASP A 249 15.14 4.13 -2.39
N GLU A 250 14.70 4.27 -3.64
CA GLU A 250 14.25 3.11 -4.43
C GLU A 250 15.39 2.15 -4.78
N GLU A 251 16.63 2.63 -4.90
CA GLU A 251 17.80 1.80 -5.17
C GLU A 251 18.11 0.94 -3.94
N THR A 252 18.23 1.57 -2.78
CA THR A 252 18.44 0.89 -1.49
C THR A 252 17.31 -0.09 -1.19
N ARG A 253 16.07 0.31 -1.45
CA ARG A 253 14.89 -0.55 -1.25
C ARG A 253 14.91 -1.79 -2.14
N ALA A 254 15.35 -1.65 -3.38
CA ALA A 254 15.37 -2.74 -4.36
C ALA A 254 16.55 -3.69 -4.21
N ASP A 255 17.61 -3.29 -3.52
CA ASP A 255 18.83 -4.08 -3.36
C ASP A 255 18.94 -4.62 -1.92
N PRO A 256 18.89 -5.96 -1.73
CA PRO A 256 19.00 -6.58 -0.42
C PRO A 256 20.25 -6.21 0.36
N ASP A 257 21.41 -6.04 -0.32
CA ASP A 257 22.67 -5.71 0.35
C ASP A 257 22.70 -4.23 0.77
N LEU A 258 22.16 -3.34 -0.06
CA LEU A 258 22.02 -1.93 0.27
C LEU A 258 21.03 -1.72 1.42
N LEU A 259 19.92 -2.47 1.43
CA LEU A 259 18.93 -2.37 2.50
C LEU A 259 19.51 -2.80 3.85
N VAL A 260 20.24 -3.93 3.89
CA VAL A 260 20.91 -4.40 5.11
C VAL A 260 21.93 -3.37 5.60
N ARG A 261 22.79 -2.85 4.71
CA ARG A 261 23.74 -1.78 5.06
C ARG A 261 23.05 -0.52 5.58
N CYS A 262 21.95 -0.11 4.95
CA CYS A 262 21.17 1.04 5.41
C CYS A 262 20.64 0.83 6.83
N VAL A 263 20.15 -0.38 7.15
CA VAL A 263 19.70 -0.73 8.51
C VAL A 263 20.85 -0.58 9.52
N GLU A 264 22.03 -1.06 9.18
CA GLU A 264 23.23 -1.00 10.04
C GLU A 264 23.76 0.44 10.20
N GLU A 265 24.06 1.10 9.08
CA GLU A 265 24.68 2.44 9.06
C GLU A 265 23.76 3.49 9.68
N GLN A 266 22.45 3.40 9.39
CA GLN A 266 21.44 4.30 9.94
C GLN A 266 20.95 3.86 11.32
N ARG A 267 21.38 2.70 11.84
CA ARG A 267 20.98 2.14 13.14
C ARG A 267 19.45 2.13 13.28
N LEU A 268 18.76 1.55 12.29
CA LEU A 268 17.29 1.51 12.31
C LEU A 268 16.80 0.66 13.49
N THR A 269 15.82 1.18 14.21
CA THR A 269 15.14 0.45 15.29
C THR A 269 13.92 -0.28 14.78
N ASP A 270 13.30 0.24 13.73
CA ASP A 270 12.05 -0.27 13.15
C ASP A 270 12.12 -0.20 11.61
N LEU A 271 11.73 -1.29 10.96
CA LEU A 271 11.64 -1.39 9.51
C LEU A 271 10.30 -2.01 9.12
N ASP A 272 9.56 -1.30 8.29
CA ASP A 272 8.34 -1.78 7.67
C ASP A 272 8.66 -2.53 6.38
N ILE A 273 8.14 -3.75 6.22
CA ILE A 273 8.49 -4.60 5.10
C ILE A 273 7.35 -5.56 4.74
N THR A 274 7.14 -5.82 3.44
CA THR A 274 6.19 -6.86 3.03
C THR A 274 6.81 -8.25 3.11
N PRO A 275 6.03 -9.33 3.25
CA PRO A 275 6.54 -10.70 3.24
C PRO A 275 7.44 -11.03 2.05
N SER A 276 7.02 -10.66 0.84
CA SER A 276 7.80 -10.89 -0.38
C SER A 276 9.13 -10.11 -0.42
N HIS A 277 9.20 -8.97 0.26
CA HIS A 277 10.42 -8.17 0.40
C HIS A 277 11.30 -8.68 1.55
N ALA A 278 10.70 -9.19 2.63
CA ALA A 278 11.41 -9.77 3.78
C ALA A 278 12.13 -11.08 3.43
N ASP A 279 11.50 -11.94 2.62
CA ASP A 279 11.97 -13.29 2.32
C ASP A 279 13.43 -13.36 1.84
N PRO A 280 13.90 -12.52 0.89
CA PRO A 280 15.30 -12.54 0.45
C PRO A 280 16.31 -11.90 1.43
N VAL A 281 15.85 -11.14 2.43
CA VAL A 281 16.74 -10.34 3.31
C VAL A 281 16.75 -10.77 4.77
N ILE A 282 15.75 -11.55 5.22
CA ILE A 282 15.52 -11.81 6.63
C ILE A 282 16.72 -12.42 7.37
N ASP A 283 17.40 -13.40 6.77
CA ASP A 283 18.53 -14.06 7.41
C ASP A 283 19.73 -13.10 7.56
N ARG A 284 19.93 -12.21 6.58
CA ARG A 284 20.98 -11.18 6.60
C ARG A 284 20.65 -10.08 7.61
N LEU A 285 19.43 -9.59 7.63
CA LEU A 285 18.96 -8.64 8.65
C LEU A 285 19.16 -9.21 10.07
N ALA A 286 18.82 -10.48 10.28
CA ALA A 286 19.00 -11.13 11.57
C ALA A 286 20.47 -11.38 11.94
N ALA A 287 21.37 -11.48 10.96
CA ALA A 287 22.79 -11.63 11.20
C ALA A 287 23.50 -10.29 11.44
N SER A 288 23.00 -9.20 10.81
CA SER A 288 23.58 -7.86 10.89
C SER A 288 23.23 -7.13 12.19
N THR A 289 22.08 -7.44 12.77
CA THR A 289 21.69 -6.88 14.07
C THR A 289 22.42 -7.63 15.17
N ALA A 290 23.66 -7.22 15.48
CA ALA A 290 24.37 -7.68 16.66
C ALA A 290 23.48 -7.47 17.90
N PRO A 291 23.49 -8.38 18.89
CA PRO A 291 22.80 -8.15 20.15
C PRO A 291 23.32 -6.80 20.69
N ALA A 292 22.41 -5.82 20.83
CA ALA A 292 22.76 -4.52 21.36
C ALA A 292 23.46 -4.73 22.71
N ALA A 293 24.64 -4.12 22.88
CA ALA A 293 25.25 -4.02 24.18
C ALA A 293 24.24 -3.46 25.18
N GLU A 294 24.23 -3.95 26.39
CA GLU A 294 23.31 -3.51 27.43
C GLU A 294 23.28 -1.97 27.52
N GLY A 295 22.16 -1.35 27.09
CA GLY A 295 21.94 0.10 27.18
C GLY A 295 21.63 0.82 25.87
N GLU A 296 21.90 0.28 24.69
CA GLU A 296 21.59 0.93 23.41
C GLU A 296 20.64 0.06 22.56
N GLY A 297 19.39 0.47 22.48
CA GLY A 297 18.34 0.08 21.53
C GLY A 297 18.32 -1.39 21.08
N GLY A 298 17.57 -2.26 21.73
CA GLY A 298 17.41 -3.71 21.44
C GLY A 298 17.27 -4.09 19.94
N PRO A 299 17.01 -5.39 19.61
CA PRO A 299 17.07 -5.90 18.24
C PRO A 299 16.06 -5.16 17.30
N LEU A 300 16.39 -5.09 16.01
CA LEU A 300 15.50 -4.50 14.98
C LEU A 300 14.07 -5.05 15.11
N THR A 301 13.08 -4.16 15.07
CA THR A 301 11.67 -4.54 14.99
C THR A 301 11.22 -4.51 13.53
N LEU A 302 10.77 -5.64 13.00
CA LEU A 302 10.16 -5.74 11.69
C LEU A 302 8.64 -5.65 11.81
N LEU A 303 8.05 -4.70 11.11
CA LEU A 303 6.62 -4.55 10.93
C LEU A 303 6.28 -5.17 9.57
N ILE A 304 5.68 -6.36 9.60
CA ILE A 304 5.48 -7.17 8.39
C ILE A 304 3.99 -7.16 8.05
N GLY A 305 3.64 -6.70 6.85
CA GLY A 305 2.24 -6.58 6.46
C GLY A 305 2.03 -6.52 4.95
N GLY A 306 0.76 -6.35 4.55
CA GLY A 306 0.36 -6.19 3.15
C GLY A 306 0.12 -7.49 2.39
N GLU A 307 0.68 -8.63 2.81
CA GLU A 307 0.51 -9.95 2.18
C GLU A 307 0.35 -11.04 3.25
N ALA A 308 -0.13 -12.20 2.83
CA ALA A 308 -0.09 -13.38 3.68
C ALA A 308 1.35 -13.91 3.83
N ILE A 309 1.80 -14.14 5.05
CA ILE A 309 3.11 -14.73 5.30
C ILE A 309 3.03 -16.24 5.07
N SER A 310 3.90 -16.79 4.23
CA SER A 310 3.96 -18.23 4.02
C SER A 310 4.41 -18.98 5.28
N PRO A 311 3.97 -20.22 5.51
CA PRO A 311 4.41 -21.00 6.67
C PRO A 311 5.93 -21.19 6.75
N ALA A 312 6.62 -21.23 5.61
CA ALA A 312 8.07 -21.32 5.56
C ALA A 312 8.76 -20.05 6.05
N LEU A 313 8.32 -18.89 5.53
CA LEU A 313 8.84 -17.59 5.96
C LEU A 313 8.51 -17.32 7.44
N TRP A 314 7.28 -17.65 7.88
CA TRP A 314 6.88 -17.51 9.28
C TRP A 314 7.84 -18.24 10.23
N ARG A 315 8.15 -19.52 9.94
CA ARG A 315 9.09 -20.30 10.76
C ARG A 315 10.50 -19.74 10.77
N ARG A 316 11.00 -19.22 9.65
CA ARG A 316 12.33 -18.57 9.60
C ARG A 316 12.36 -17.32 10.47
N ILE A 317 11.36 -16.45 10.35
CA ILE A 317 11.24 -15.24 11.16
C ILE A 317 11.13 -15.60 12.66
N ALA A 318 10.26 -16.59 13.00
CA ALA A 318 10.09 -17.05 14.37
C ALA A 318 11.41 -17.54 14.99
N GLY A 319 12.18 -18.35 14.25
CA GLY A 319 13.49 -18.82 14.72
C GLY A 319 14.49 -17.68 15.00
N HIS A 320 14.47 -16.62 14.21
CA HIS A 320 15.29 -15.43 14.49
C HIS A 320 14.77 -14.62 15.68
N ALA A 321 13.46 -14.52 15.84
CA ALA A 321 12.84 -13.82 16.96
C ALA A 321 13.09 -14.55 18.30
N GLU A 322 12.96 -15.87 18.33
CA GLU A 322 13.27 -16.71 19.50
C GLU A 322 14.75 -16.66 19.89
N ALA A 323 15.63 -16.55 18.89
CA ALA A 323 17.06 -16.36 19.12
C ALA A 323 17.42 -14.92 19.56
N GLY A 324 16.43 -14.02 19.73
CA GLY A 324 16.64 -12.63 20.14
C GLY A 324 17.36 -11.76 19.12
N ARG A 325 17.49 -12.20 17.86
CA ARG A 325 18.20 -11.48 16.81
C ARG A 325 17.37 -10.33 16.21
N LEU A 326 16.05 -10.48 16.20
CA LEU A 326 15.09 -9.47 15.77
C LEU A 326 13.77 -9.60 16.53
N ARG A 327 12.89 -8.63 16.37
CA ARG A 327 11.49 -8.70 16.77
C ARG A 327 10.65 -8.62 15.50
N ALA A 328 9.57 -9.36 15.40
CA ALA A 328 8.71 -9.30 14.23
C ALA A 328 7.24 -9.35 14.61
N VAL A 329 6.46 -8.45 14.07
CA VAL A 329 5.01 -8.39 14.22
C VAL A 329 4.35 -8.48 12.85
N ASN A 330 3.38 -9.38 12.72
CA ASN A 330 2.51 -9.44 11.54
C ASN A 330 1.38 -8.45 11.72
N LEU A 331 1.27 -7.49 10.80
CA LEU A 331 0.26 -6.45 10.75
C LEU A 331 -0.72 -6.73 9.62
N TYR A 332 -1.99 -6.59 9.91
CA TYR A 332 -3.04 -6.70 8.91
C TYR A 332 -4.01 -5.52 9.05
N GLY A 333 -4.34 -4.91 7.93
CA GLY A 333 -5.39 -3.91 7.85
C GLY A 333 -5.68 -3.51 6.40
N PRO A 334 -6.94 -3.14 6.11
CA PRO A 334 -7.27 -2.45 4.88
C PRO A 334 -7.06 -0.94 5.05
N THR A 335 -6.75 -0.26 3.97
CA THR A 335 -6.61 1.21 3.91
C THR A 335 -7.82 1.93 4.50
N GLU A 336 -9.01 1.35 4.32
CA GLU A 336 -10.29 1.84 4.83
C GLU A 336 -10.41 1.80 6.36
N CYS A 337 -9.46 1.15 7.04
CA CYS A 337 -9.37 1.14 8.52
C CYS A 337 -8.05 1.74 9.03
N THR A 338 -7.47 2.66 8.28
CA THR A 338 -6.28 3.42 8.66
C THR A 338 -5.08 2.50 8.93
N VAL A 339 -4.58 1.85 7.88
CA VAL A 339 -3.38 1.01 7.80
C VAL A 339 -3.53 -0.32 8.54
N ASP A 340 -3.33 -0.34 9.86
CA ASP A 340 -3.29 -1.56 10.65
C ASP A 340 -4.58 -1.74 11.45
N ALA A 341 -5.16 -2.91 11.39
CA ALA A 341 -6.37 -3.25 12.14
C ALA A 341 -6.11 -4.33 13.19
N THR A 342 -5.23 -5.27 12.89
CA THR A 342 -4.83 -6.33 13.82
C THR A 342 -3.33 -6.49 13.85
N ALA A 343 -2.80 -7.01 14.95
CA ALA A 343 -1.39 -7.28 15.13
C ALA A 343 -1.17 -8.63 15.83
N GLY A 344 -0.15 -9.35 15.40
CA GLY A 344 0.28 -10.61 16.01
C GLY A 344 1.79 -10.75 16.00
N TRP A 345 2.40 -10.86 17.17
CA TRP A 345 3.82 -11.15 17.28
C TRP A 345 4.14 -12.51 16.67
N ILE A 346 5.20 -12.56 15.86
CA ILE A 346 5.69 -13.78 15.24
C ILE A 346 6.62 -14.47 16.22
N GLY A 347 6.30 -15.70 16.59
CA GLY A 347 7.04 -16.53 17.53
C GLY A 347 6.80 -18.01 17.27
N ALA A 348 6.93 -18.86 18.30
CA ALA A 348 6.85 -20.34 18.25
C ALA A 348 5.54 -20.92 17.69
N ASP A 349 4.57 -20.12 17.34
CA ASP A 349 3.33 -20.58 16.75
C ASP A 349 3.55 -21.34 15.43
N ALA A 350 2.96 -22.52 15.35
CA ALA A 350 3.16 -23.42 14.21
C ALA A 350 2.56 -22.89 12.89
N ALA A 351 1.59 -21.97 12.94
CA ALA A 351 0.88 -21.48 11.76
C ALA A 351 0.72 -19.95 11.79
N PRO A 352 0.83 -19.30 10.62
CA PRO A 352 0.60 -17.86 10.48
C PRO A 352 -0.77 -17.44 11.01
N HIS A 353 -0.84 -16.24 11.57
CA HIS A 353 -2.07 -15.59 12.00
C HIS A 353 -1.93 -14.06 11.85
N ILE A 354 -3.05 -13.36 11.73
CA ILE A 354 -3.08 -11.90 11.70
C ILE A 354 -3.27 -11.26 13.09
N GLY A 355 -3.15 -12.08 14.14
CA GLY A 355 -3.17 -11.61 15.52
C GLY A 355 -4.55 -11.23 16.04
N ARG A 356 -4.59 -10.18 16.86
CA ARG A 356 -5.80 -9.65 17.50
C ARG A 356 -6.05 -8.22 17.06
N PRO A 357 -7.31 -7.73 17.14
CA PRO A 357 -7.58 -6.31 16.90
C PRO A 357 -6.70 -5.41 17.76
N LEU A 358 -6.18 -4.35 17.15
CA LEU A 358 -5.49 -3.30 17.88
C LEU A 358 -6.47 -2.58 18.84
N PRO A 359 -5.97 -1.98 19.92
CA PRO A 359 -6.82 -1.26 20.88
C PRO A 359 -7.75 -0.26 20.17
N GLY A 360 -9.00 -0.19 20.59
CA GLY A 360 -10.01 0.68 19.99
C GLY A 360 -10.71 0.10 18.74
N LEU A 361 -10.17 -0.94 18.10
CA LEU A 361 -10.86 -1.64 17.00
C LEU A 361 -11.59 -2.89 17.49
N ARG A 362 -12.67 -3.20 16.80
CA ARG A 362 -13.45 -4.43 17.00
C ARG A 362 -13.47 -5.23 15.70
N ALA A 363 -13.06 -6.47 15.73
CA ALA A 363 -13.17 -7.42 14.64
C ALA A 363 -14.40 -8.32 14.84
N ARG A 364 -15.29 -8.36 13.86
CA ARG A 364 -16.47 -9.22 13.83
C ARG A 364 -16.33 -10.20 12.68
N LEU A 365 -16.57 -11.48 12.96
CA LEU A 365 -16.73 -12.50 11.92
C LEU A 365 -18.22 -12.78 11.74
N LEU A 366 -18.73 -12.46 10.54
CA LEU A 366 -20.15 -12.50 10.26
C LEU A 366 -20.47 -13.45 9.10
N ASP A 367 -21.70 -14.02 9.14
CA ASP A 367 -22.27 -14.75 8.02
C ASP A 367 -22.90 -13.79 6.97
N GLU A 368 -23.47 -14.35 5.90
CA GLU A 368 -24.13 -13.58 4.83
C GLU A 368 -25.35 -12.77 5.29
N ARG A 369 -25.88 -13.09 6.49
CA ARG A 369 -27.00 -12.37 7.13
C ARG A 369 -26.55 -11.39 8.20
N LEU A 370 -25.25 -11.08 8.25
CA LEU A 370 -24.60 -10.21 9.23
C LEU A 370 -24.75 -10.70 10.68
N ARG A 371 -24.87 -12.01 10.91
CA ARG A 371 -24.92 -12.61 12.24
C ARG A 371 -23.52 -13.11 12.62
N PRO A 372 -23.09 -12.94 13.88
CA PRO A 372 -21.83 -13.47 14.36
C PRO A 372 -21.73 -14.99 14.16
N VAL A 373 -20.60 -15.46 13.64
CA VAL A 373 -20.31 -16.89 13.57
C VAL A 373 -19.60 -17.34 14.85
N PRO A 374 -19.80 -18.61 15.28
CA PRO A 374 -19.06 -19.19 16.42
C PRO A 374 -17.55 -19.21 16.18
N ASP A 375 -16.77 -19.18 17.26
CA ASP A 375 -15.31 -19.37 17.19
C ASP A 375 -14.98 -20.72 16.52
N GLY A 376 -13.92 -20.74 15.73
CA GLY A 376 -13.55 -21.89 14.91
C GLY A 376 -14.34 -22.01 13.60
N THR A 377 -15.34 -21.17 13.36
CA THR A 377 -16.12 -21.15 12.10
C THR A 377 -15.65 -20.01 11.21
N PRO A 378 -15.41 -20.25 9.90
CA PRO A 378 -15.08 -19.20 8.95
C PRO A 378 -16.22 -18.19 8.78
N GLY A 379 -15.89 -16.90 8.86
CA GLY A 379 -16.79 -15.79 8.58
C GLY A 379 -16.11 -14.70 7.76
N GLU A 380 -16.91 -13.78 7.21
CA GLU A 380 -16.38 -12.56 6.61
C GLU A 380 -15.97 -11.57 7.71
N LEU A 381 -14.77 -11.00 7.59
CA LEU A 381 -14.24 -10.06 8.57
C LEU A 381 -14.83 -8.67 8.36
N TYR A 382 -15.39 -8.11 9.42
CA TYR A 382 -15.82 -6.71 9.52
C TYR A 382 -15.03 -6.02 10.62
N LEU A 383 -14.63 -4.78 10.37
CA LEU A 383 -13.84 -3.96 11.29
C LEU A 383 -14.63 -2.72 11.70
N ALA A 384 -14.74 -2.47 13.00
CA ALA A 384 -15.45 -1.32 13.57
C ALA A 384 -14.57 -0.56 14.57
N GLY A 385 -14.79 0.72 14.71
CA GLY A 385 -14.08 1.56 15.69
C GLY A 385 -13.61 2.89 15.12
N PRO A 386 -12.82 3.67 15.89
CA PRO A 386 -12.47 5.06 15.59
C PRO A 386 -11.59 5.24 14.34
N ARG A 387 -10.94 4.18 13.88
CA ARG A 387 -10.06 4.21 12.70
C ARG A 387 -10.74 3.79 11.40
N VAL A 388 -12.04 3.47 11.43
CA VAL A 388 -12.82 3.28 10.21
C VAL A 388 -12.89 4.59 9.45
N GLY A 389 -12.44 4.59 8.19
CA GLY A 389 -12.37 5.75 7.33
C GLY A 389 -13.72 6.42 7.10
N ARG A 390 -13.69 7.63 6.56
CA ARG A 390 -14.91 8.38 6.24
C ARG A 390 -15.70 7.70 5.12
N GLY A 391 -15.01 7.16 4.12
CA GLY A 391 -15.58 6.50 2.95
C GLY A 391 -14.67 6.62 1.74
N TYR A 392 -15.27 6.51 0.57
CA TYR A 392 -14.58 6.68 -0.70
C TYR A 392 -14.91 8.02 -1.32
N ARG A 393 -13.88 8.80 -1.62
CA ARG A 393 -13.97 10.13 -2.22
C ARG A 393 -14.83 10.12 -3.48
N ASN A 394 -15.87 10.95 -3.51
CA ASN A 394 -16.82 11.10 -4.62
C ASN A 394 -17.51 9.77 -5.06
N ARG A 395 -17.62 8.78 -4.16
CA ARG A 395 -18.23 7.46 -4.43
C ARG A 395 -19.24 7.07 -3.34
N PRO A 396 -20.36 7.81 -3.18
CA PRO A 396 -21.30 7.56 -2.09
C PRO A 396 -21.96 6.18 -2.15
N GLY A 397 -22.26 5.66 -3.34
CA GLY A 397 -22.84 4.32 -3.51
C GLY A 397 -21.88 3.21 -3.04
N LEU A 398 -20.61 3.27 -3.45
CA LEU A 398 -19.59 2.31 -3.00
C LEU A 398 -19.32 2.45 -1.51
N THR A 399 -19.37 3.68 -0.98
CA THR A 399 -19.24 3.93 0.46
C THR A 399 -20.36 3.24 1.23
N ALA A 400 -21.61 3.39 0.80
CA ALA A 400 -22.76 2.76 1.45
C ALA A 400 -22.72 1.22 1.39
N GLU A 401 -22.15 0.66 0.32
CA GLU A 401 -21.99 -0.80 0.16
C GLU A 401 -20.96 -1.38 1.15
N ARG A 402 -19.88 -0.65 1.43
CA ARG A 402 -18.72 -1.17 2.19
C ARG A 402 -18.65 -0.67 3.63
N PHE A 403 -19.15 0.54 3.91
CA PHE A 403 -19.17 1.13 5.25
C PHE A 403 -20.60 1.04 5.80
N VAL A 404 -20.94 -0.11 6.33
CA VAL A 404 -22.28 -0.46 6.80
C VAL A 404 -22.48 -0.11 8.28
N ALA A 405 -23.73 -0.02 8.74
CA ALA A 405 -24.02 0.18 10.15
C ALA A 405 -23.46 -0.97 11.00
N ASP A 406 -22.88 -0.68 12.17
CA ASP A 406 -22.50 -1.68 13.16
C ASP A 406 -23.70 -2.01 14.07
N PRO A 407 -24.36 -3.19 13.92
CA PRO A 407 -25.58 -3.52 14.68
C PRO A 407 -25.33 -3.70 16.19
N ALA A 408 -24.09 -3.88 16.60
CA ALA A 408 -23.72 -3.99 18.01
C ALA A 408 -22.83 -2.83 18.48
N GLY A 409 -22.77 -1.77 17.68
CA GLY A 409 -22.10 -0.51 17.99
C GLY A 409 -23.06 0.52 18.61
N GLY A 410 -22.52 1.69 18.92
CA GLY A 410 -23.33 2.87 19.32
C GLY A 410 -24.11 3.45 18.15
N ALA A 411 -25.03 4.39 18.44
CA ALA A 411 -25.82 5.07 17.42
C ALA A 411 -24.89 5.79 16.42
N GLY A 412 -25.06 5.50 15.12
CA GLY A 412 -24.27 6.06 14.04
C GLY A 412 -22.87 5.41 13.84
N GLU A 413 -22.51 4.41 14.63
CA GLU A 413 -21.26 3.67 14.40
C GLU A 413 -21.36 2.81 13.15
N ARG A 414 -20.23 2.76 12.43
CA ARG A 414 -20.09 2.00 11.20
C ARG A 414 -19.00 0.96 11.33
N MET A 415 -19.14 -0.10 10.56
CA MET A 415 -18.10 -1.09 10.34
C MET A 415 -17.76 -1.17 8.86
N TYR A 416 -16.51 -1.48 8.57
CA TYR A 416 -16.03 -1.70 7.23
C TYR A 416 -16.10 -3.18 6.87
N ARG A 417 -16.73 -3.50 5.74
CA ARG A 417 -16.81 -4.82 5.15
C ARG A 417 -15.54 -5.09 4.35
N THR A 418 -14.66 -5.97 4.85
CA THR A 418 -13.32 -6.16 4.26
C THR A 418 -13.34 -7.03 2.99
N GLY A 419 -14.27 -7.98 2.87
CA GLY A 419 -14.23 -9.04 1.86
C GLY A 419 -13.26 -10.17 2.20
N ASP A 420 -12.54 -10.08 3.31
CA ASP A 420 -11.61 -11.10 3.78
C ASP A 420 -12.33 -12.16 4.62
N ARG A 421 -12.00 -13.42 4.44
CA ARG A 421 -12.49 -14.55 5.24
C ARG A 421 -11.48 -14.91 6.30
N CYS A 422 -11.96 -15.01 7.52
CA CYS A 422 -11.13 -15.34 8.68
C CYS A 422 -11.82 -16.36 9.57
N VAL A 423 -11.03 -17.02 10.42
CA VAL A 423 -11.52 -17.83 11.53
C VAL A 423 -10.89 -17.31 12.83
N ARG A 424 -11.68 -17.29 13.91
CA ARG A 424 -11.17 -16.95 15.24
C ARG A 424 -10.71 -18.24 15.93
N ARG A 425 -9.43 -18.28 16.31
CA ARG A 425 -8.86 -19.38 17.08
C ARG A 425 -9.37 -19.37 18.54
N PRO A 426 -9.29 -20.49 19.26
CA PRO A 426 -9.68 -20.55 20.67
C PRO A 426 -8.95 -19.56 21.58
N ASP A 427 -7.74 -19.17 21.21
CA ASP A 427 -6.94 -18.16 21.90
C ASP A 427 -7.33 -16.71 21.53
N GLY A 428 -8.37 -16.52 20.70
CA GLY A 428 -8.87 -15.22 20.25
C GLY A 428 -8.10 -14.57 19.10
N ARG A 429 -7.01 -15.18 18.61
CA ARG A 429 -6.29 -14.70 17.42
C ARG A 429 -7.09 -15.02 16.15
N LEU A 430 -6.91 -14.18 15.14
CA LEU A 430 -7.54 -14.34 13.83
C LEU A 430 -6.57 -15.03 12.86
N GLU A 431 -7.07 -16.01 12.16
CA GLU A 431 -6.40 -16.68 11.05
C GLU A 431 -7.04 -16.22 9.73
N TYR A 432 -6.22 -15.81 8.80
CA TYR A 432 -6.64 -15.35 7.48
C TYR A 432 -6.78 -16.55 6.54
N LEU A 433 -7.95 -16.70 5.91
CA LEU A 433 -8.27 -17.81 5.02
C LEU A 433 -8.28 -17.42 3.53
N GLY A 434 -8.12 -16.13 3.23
CA GLY A 434 -8.20 -15.62 1.86
C GLY A 434 -9.36 -14.65 1.65
N ARG A 435 -9.68 -14.38 0.40
CA ARG A 435 -10.74 -13.45 0.01
C ARG A 435 -11.94 -14.17 -0.60
N GLY A 436 -13.12 -13.59 -0.35
CA GLY A 436 -14.38 -14.03 -0.97
C GLY A 436 -14.68 -13.33 -2.30
N ASP A 437 -13.90 -12.32 -2.68
CA ASP A 437 -14.04 -11.53 -3.91
C ASP A 437 -12.86 -11.73 -4.88
N GLY A 438 -12.89 -11.06 -6.01
CA GLY A 438 -11.85 -11.17 -7.06
C GLY A 438 -10.58 -10.36 -6.81
N GLN A 439 -10.42 -9.76 -5.63
CA GLN A 439 -9.25 -8.96 -5.30
C GLN A 439 -8.09 -9.85 -4.85
N VAL A 440 -6.88 -9.49 -5.25
CA VAL A 440 -5.66 -10.22 -4.89
C VAL A 440 -4.63 -9.30 -4.23
N LYS A 441 -3.72 -9.89 -3.47
CA LYS A 441 -2.53 -9.21 -2.94
C LYS A 441 -1.31 -9.78 -3.64
N LEU A 442 -0.54 -8.95 -4.31
CA LEU A 442 0.66 -9.34 -5.05
C LEU A 442 1.79 -8.35 -4.77
N ARG A 443 2.89 -8.82 -4.17
CA ARG A 443 4.08 -8.01 -3.83
C ARG A 443 3.75 -6.76 -3.01
N GLY A 444 2.87 -6.92 -2.02
CA GLY A 444 2.39 -5.83 -1.16
C GLY A 444 1.30 -4.96 -1.78
N HIS A 445 0.99 -5.14 -3.06
CA HIS A 445 -0.03 -4.37 -3.76
C HIS A 445 -1.39 -5.04 -3.66
N ARG A 446 -2.41 -4.27 -3.29
CA ARG A 446 -3.81 -4.68 -3.36
C ARG A 446 -4.33 -4.42 -4.77
N ILE A 447 -4.65 -5.46 -5.51
CA ILE A 447 -5.00 -5.41 -6.93
C ILE A 447 -6.40 -5.95 -7.15
N GLU A 448 -7.26 -5.13 -7.74
CA GLU A 448 -8.54 -5.57 -8.30
C GLU A 448 -8.30 -6.08 -9.72
N LEU A 449 -8.50 -7.36 -9.94
CA LEU A 449 -8.33 -7.95 -11.27
C LEU A 449 -9.28 -7.33 -12.31
N ASP A 450 -10.45 -6.89 -11.86
CA ASP A 450 -11.43 -6.19 -12.70
C ASP A 450 -10.96 -4.83 -13.22
N GLU A 451 -10.07 -4.12 -12.50
CA GLU A 451 -9.48 -2.88 -13.00
C GLU A 451 -8.59 -3.16 -14.23
N ILE A 452 -7.76 -4.19 -14.15
CA ILE A 452 -6.91 -4.61 -15.27
C ILE A 452 -7.78 -5.09 -16.43
N ARG A 453 -8.81 -5.89 -16.15
CA ARG A 453 -9.76 -6.38 -17.15
C ARG A 453 -10.46 -5.23 -17.87
N ALA A 454 -10.89 -4.20 -17.13
CA ALA A 454 -11.55 -3.03 -17.72
C ALA A 454 -10.63 -2.25 -18.65
N GLN A 455 -9.34 -2.11 -18.28
CA GLN A 455 -8.36 -1.45 -19.15
C GLN A 455 -8.05 -2.27 -20.42
N LEU A 456 -8.01 -3.60 -20.33
CA LEU A 456 -7.92 -4.48 -21.48
C LEU A 456 -9.13 -4.32 -22.42
N ALA A 457 -10.34 -4.38 -21.86
CA ALA A 457 -11.60 -4.24 -22.60
C ALA A 457 -11.79 -2.84 -23.22
N ALA A 458 -11.08 -1.83 -22.75
CA ALA A 458 -11.08 -0.49 -23.35
C ALA A 458 -10.29 -0.41 -24.67
N HIS A 459 -9.47 -1.42 -24.99
CA HIS A 459 -8.79 -1.46 -26.28
C HIS A 459 -9.75 -1.90 -27.39
N PRO A 460 -9.88 -1.15 -28.52
CA PRO A 460 -10.89 -1.41 -29.56
C PRO A 460 -10.84 -2.83 -30.17
N SER A 461 -9.65 -3.42 -30.22
CA SER A 461 -9.44 -4.76 -30.77
C SER A 461 -9.64 -5.89 -29.74
N VAL A 462 -10.04 -5.61 -28.51
CA VAL A 462 -10.32 -6.62 -27.49
C VAL A 462 -11.83 -6.80 -27.36
N ALA A 463 -12.32 -8.01 -27.67
CA ALA A 463 -13.73 -8.34 -27.56
C ALA A 463 -14.11 -8.82 -26.14
N GLU A 464 -13.20 -9.51 -25.49
CA GLU A 464 -13.41 -10.12 -24.17
C GLU A 464 -12.06 -10.28 -23.46
N ALA A 465 -12.03 -10.11 -22.14
CA ALA A 465 -10.82 -10.27 -21.34
C ALA A 465 -11.13 -10.84 -19.95
N VAL A 466 -10.19 -11.63 -19.45
CA VAL A 466 -10.18 -12.19 -18.08
C VAL A 466 -8.78 -12.04 -17.53
N VAL A 467 -8.67 -11.69 -16.25
CA VAL A 467 -7.39 -11.59 -15.55
C VAL A 467 -7.43 -12.50 -14.33
N VAL A 468 -6.36 -13.24 -14.11
CA VAL A 468 -6.21 -14.13 -12.96
C VAL A 468 -4.84 -13.95 -12.32
N LEU A 469 -4.75 -14.25 -11.01
CA LEU A 469 -3.48 -14.50 -10.34
C LEU A 469 -3.15 -15.98 -10.49
N VAL A 470 -1.95 -16.29 -10.95
CA VAL A 470 -1.38 -17.64 -11.00
C VAL A 470 -0.33 -17.72 -9.91
N ASP A 471 -0.49 -18.66 -8.97
CA ASP A 471 0.37 -18.78 -7.79
C ASP A 471 1.81 -19.18 -8.13
N ASP A 472 1.98 -19.96 -9.20
CA ASP A 472 3.28 -20.34 -9.73
C ASP A 472 3.35 -20.05 -11.24
N LEU A 473 3.75 -18.82 -11.55
CA LEU A 473 4.10 -18.40 -12.90
C LEU A 473 5.62 -18.30 -12.97
N HIS A 474 6.26 -19.38 -13.45
CA HIS A 474 7.73 -19.46 -13.54
C HIS A 474 8.46 -19.29 -12.18
N GLY A 475 7.95 -19.91 -11.13
CA GLY A 475 8.57 -19.92 -9.80
C GLY A 475 8.17 -18.74 -8.88
N ALA A 476 7.16 -17.95 -9.27
CA ALA A 476 6.62 -16.88 -8.44
C ALA A 476 5.16 -16.55 -8.81
N PRO A 477 4.37 -15.99 -7.90
CA PRO A 477 3.03 -15.51 -8.24
C PRO A 477 3.07 -14.39 -9.29
N GLY A 478 2.15 -14.48 -10.27
CA GLY A 478 2.08 -13.52 -11.37
C GLY A 478 0.68 -13.33 -11.93
N LEU A 479 0.42 -12.13 -12.47
CA LEU A 479 -0.82 -11.82 -13.17
C LEU A 479 -0.77 -12.34 -14.58
N VAL A 480 -1.82 -13.04 -15.00
CA VAL A 480 -2.02 -13.51 -16.37
C VAL A 480 -3.32 -12.94 -16.90
N ALA A 481 -3.27 -12.33 -18.07
CA ALA A 481 -4.46 -11.86 -18.76
C ALA A 481 -4.73 -12.69 -20.00
N TYR A 482 -5.96 -13.16 -20.12
CA TYR A 482 -6.49 -13.85 -21.30
C TYR A 482 -7.41 -12.91 -22.04
N TYR A 483 -7.32 -12.91 -23.37
CA TYR A 483 -8.17 -12.04 -24.17
C TYR A 483 -8.59 -12.70 -25.48
N ARG A 484 -9.75 -12.34 -25.98
CA ARG A 484 -10.22 -12.66 -27.32
C ARG A 484 -10.14 -11.40 -28.17
N ALA A 485 -9.34 -11.47 -29.23
CA ALA A 485 -9.19 -10.36 -30.15
C ALA A 485 -10.41 -10.25 -31.10
N ALA A 486 -10.89 -9.03 -31.32
CA ALA A 486 -11.92 -8.71 -32.31
C ALA A 486 -11.30 -8.36 -33.68
N ALA A 487 -10.00 -8.01 -33.70
CA ALA A 487 -9.21 -7.69 -34.87
C ALA A 487 -7.75 -8.08 -34.61
N PRO A 488 -6.89 -8.20 -35.63
CA PRO A 488 -5.48 -8.54 -35.46
C PRO A 488 -4.82 -7.63 -34.40
N LEU A 489 -4.22 -8.25 -33.38
CA LEU A 489 -3.66 -7.57 -32.23
C LEU A 489 -2.42 -8.33 -31.73
N THR A 490 -1.31 -7.62 -31.58
CA THR A 490 -0.11 -8.19 -30.98
C THR A 490 -0.09 -7.96 -29.47
N THR A 491 0.56 -8.84 -28.73
CA THR A 491 0.72 -8.71 -27.27
C THR A 491 1.49 -7.45 -26.88
N ASP A 492 2.45 -7.00 -27.72
CA ASP A 492 3.22 -5.77 -27.46
C ASP A 492 2.32 -4.52 -27.49
N VAL A 493 1.44 -4.39 -28.49
CA VAL A 493 0.48 -3.28 -28.57
C VAL A 493 -0.43 -3.25 -27.35
N LEU A 494 -0.89 -4.41 -26.91
CA LEU A 494 -1.76 -4.51 -25.75
C LEU A 494 -0.99 -4.21 -24.43
N ARG A 495 0.26 -4.64 -24.34
CA ARG A 495 1.15 -4.33 -23.22
C ARG A 495 1.41 -2.83 -23.11
N ASP A 496 1.72 -2.18 -24.23
CA ASP A 496 1.94 -0.73 -24.28
C ASP A 496 0.67 0.04 -23.91
N HIS A 497 -0.50 -0.42 -24.37
CA HIS A 497 -1.79 0.15 -23.99
C HIS A 497 -2.03 0.10 -22.47
N LEU A 498 -1.71 -1.02 -21.83
CA LEU A 498 -1.83 -1.18 -20.39
C LEU A 498 -0.79 -0.35 -19.63
N ALA A 499 0.46 -0.36 -20.09
CA ALA A 499 1.56 0.38 -19.46
C ALA A 499 1.35 1.89 -19.48
N ALA A 500 0.63 2.42 -20.47
CA ALA A 500 0.26 3.84 -20.53
C ALA A 500 -0.82 4.24 -19.50
N ARG A 501 -1.55 3.28 -18.89
CA ARG A 501 -2.73 3.52 -18.05
C ARG A 501 -2.63 2.95 -16.64
N LEU A 502 -1.90 1.86 -16.48
CA LEU A 502 -1.77 1.13 -15.23
C LEU A 502 -0.37 1.29 -14.63
N PRO A 503 -0.26 1.28 -13.29
CA PRO A 503 1.03 1.13 -12.63
C PRO A 503 1.73 -0.17 -13.08
N ALA A 504 3.05 -0.16 -13.13
CA ALA A 504 3.83 -1.31 -13.62
C ALA A 504 3.52 -2.64 -12.91
N TYR A 505 3.19 -2.60 -11.60
CA TYR A 505 2.83 -3.80 -10.84
C TYR A 505 1.46 -4.38 -11.19
N MET A 506 0.61 -3.65 -11.93
CA MET A 506 -0.70 -4.11 -12.42
C MET A 506 -0.65 -4.61 -13.86
N VAL A 507 0.45 -4.38 -14.59
CA VAL A 507 0.61 -4.89 -15.95
C VAL A 507 0.84 -6.40 -15.88
N PRO A 508 -0.02 -7.22 -16.54
CA PRO A 508 0.13 -8.68 -16.49
C PRO A 508 1.48 -9.16 -17.02
N SER A 509 2.06 -10.14 -16.33
CA SER A 509 3.32 -10.77 -16.72
C SER A 509 3.17 -11.54 -18.04
N ALA A 510 1.98 -12.11 -18.27
CA ALA A 510 1.66 -12.81 -19.52
C ALA A 510 0.31 -12.33 -20.09
N LEU A 511 0.24 -12.24 -21.42
CA LEU A 511 -0.94 -11.94 -22.20
C LEU A 511 -1.19 -13.09 -23.16
N VAL A 512 -2.31 -13.80 -23.02
CA VAL A 512 -2.65 -15.01 -23.77
C VAL A 512 -3.89 -14.76 -24.64
N ALA A 513 -3.72 -14.86 -25.95
CA ALA A 513 -4.84 -14.80 -26.88
C ALA A 513 -5.59 -16.14 -26.89
N LEU A 514 -6.91 -16.10 -26.85
CA LEU A 514 -7.78 -17.25 -26.95
C LEU A 514 -8.80 -17.05 -28.07
N ASP A 515 -9.07 -18.10 -28.85
CA ASP A 515 -10.17 -18.08 -29.82
C ASP A 515 -11.52 -18.06 -29.12
N ARG A 516 -11.64 -18.75 -27.99
CA ARG A 516 -12.81 -18.81 -27.11
C ARG A 516 -12.41 -19.06 -25.67
N PHE A 517 -13.17 -18.51 -24.74
CA PHE A 517 -13.01 -18.81 -23.32
C PHE A 517 -13.61 -20.18 -22.97
N PRO A 518 -12.92 -21.00 -22.15
CA PRO A 518 -13.49 -22.25 -21.65
C PRO A 518 -14.66 -21.94 -20.72
N THR A 519 -15.74 -22.72 -20.84
CA THR A 519 -16.94 -22.58 -20.04
C THR A 519 -17.32 -23.89 -19.36
N THR A 520 -17.84 -23.77 -18.14
CA THR A 520 -18.47 -24.89 -17.42
C THR A 520 -19.74 -25.34 -18.12
N ALA A 521 -20.30 -26.49 -17.72
CA ALA A 521 -21.59 -27.00 -18.23
C ALA A 521 -22.76 -25.98 -18.07
N ASN A 522 -22.64 -25.05 -17.12
CA ASN A 522 -23.64 -23.99 -16.88
C ASN A 522 -23.34 -22.68 -17.65
N GLY A 523 -22.40 -22.70 -18.60
CA GLY A 523 -22.05 -21.53 -19.42
C GLY A 523 -21.23 -20.44 -18.70
N LYS A 524 -20.74 -20.68 -17.47
CA LYS A 524 -19.84 -19.76 -16.75
C LYS A 524 -18.39 -20.03 -17.15
N LEU A 525 -17.56 -19.00 -17.09
CA LEU A 525 -16.12 -19.15 -17.29
C LEU A 525 -15.53 -20.24 -16.39
N ASP A 526 -14.85 -21.21 -17.02
CA ASP A 526 -14.08 -22.21 -16.30
C ASP A 526 -12.62 -21.74 -16.14
N ARG A 527 -12.32 -21.17 -14.98
CA ARG A 527 -10.97 -20.66 -14.67
C ARG A 527 -9.94 -21.77 -14.58
N SER A 528 -10.34 -22.99 -14.21
CA SER A 528 -9.43 -24.13 -14.08
C SER A 528 -9.00 -24.70 -15.42
N ALA A 529 -9.78 -24.46 -16.47
CA ALA A 529 -9.48 -24.87 -17.84
C ALA A 529 -8.74 -23.81 -18.66
N LEU A 530 -8.37 -22.65 -18.05
CA LEU A 530 -7.54 -21.66 -18.72
C LEU A 530 -6.12 -22.24 -18.91
N PRO A 531 -5.54 -22.17 -20.14
CA PRO A 531 -4.20 -22.69 -20.39
C PRO A 531 -3.16 -21.88 -19.61
N LEU A 532 -2.20 -22.55 -18.99
CA LEU A 532 -1.03 -21.85 -18.46
C LEU A 532 -0.29 -21.18 -19.63
N PRO A 533 0.19 -19.92 -19.45
CA PRO A 533 0.95 -19.28 -20.49
C PRO A 533 2.20 -20.11 -20.79
N GLU A 534 2.40 -20.41 -22.06
CA GLU A 534 3.68 -20.96 -22.49
C GLU A 534 4.78 -19.93 -22.24
N PRO A 535 5.99 -20.36 -21.87
CA PRO A 535 7.14 -19.47 -21.84
C PRO A 535 7.22 -18.74 -23.20
N PRO A 536 7.48 -17.42 -23.23
CA PRO A 536 7.55 -16.69 -24.47
C PRO A 536 8.49 -17.42 -25.45
N GLU A 537 7.96 -17.92 -26.56
CA GLU A 537 8.78 -18.33 -27.67
C GLU A 537 9.36 -17.07 -28.31
N GLU A 538 10.58 -16.72 -27.94
CA GLU A 538 11.27 -15.73 -28.76
C GLU A 538 11.47 -16.29 -30.17
N THR A 539 11.14 -15.45 -31.15
CA THR A 539 11.36 -15.65 -32.55
C THR A 539 12.70 -16.35 -32.75
N ARG A 540 12.69 -17.45 -33.49
CA ARG A 540 13.91 -18.15 -33.92
C ARG A 540 14.87 -17.14 -34.54
N GLY A 541 15.73 -16.54 -33.70
CA GLY A 541 16.84 -15.74 -34.15
C GLY A 541 17.75 -16.58 -35.04
N SER A 542 18.41 -15.94 -35.96
CA SER A 542 19.45 -16.62 -36.75
C SER A 542 20.55 -17.10 -35.78
N ALA A 543 21.37 -18.05 -36.20
CA ALA A 543 22.51 -18.51 -35.40
C ALA A 543 23.46 -17.34 -34.97
N ALA A 544 23.41 -16.22 -35.70
CA ALA A 544 24.15 -14.98 -35.40
C ALA A 544 23.54 -14.16 -34.22
N ASP A 545 22.32 -14.46 -33.79
CA ASP A 545 21.63 -13.76 -32.74
C ASP A 545 21.71 -14.49 -31.39
N LEU A 546 22.35 -15.64 -31.32
CA LEU A 546 22.54 -16.41 -30.09
C LEU A 546 23.52 -15.69 -29.15
N PRO A 547 23.31 -15.77 -27.82
CA PRO A 547 24.26 -15.23 -26.84
C PRO A 547 25.67 -15.79 -27.09
N ALA A 548 26.64 -14.90 -27.23
CA ALA A 548 28.03 -15.26 -27.55
C ALA A 548 28.99 -14.65 -26.52
N GLY A 549 30.00 -15.43 -26.12
CA GLY A 549 30.94 -15.00 -25.11
C GLY A 549 30.51 -15.31 -23.68
N ARG A 550 31.48 -15.20 -22.74
CA ARG A 550 31.33 -15.69 -21.37
C ARG A 550 30.20 -14.98 -20.59
N ALA A 551 30.06 -13.66 -20.77
CA ALA A 551 29.05 -12.89 -20.03
C ALA A 551 27.65 -13.08 -20.60
N GLU A 552 27.46 -13.03 -21.92
CA GLU A 552 26.16 -13.26 -22.53
C GLU A 552 25.64 -14.67 -22.27
N GLU A 553 26.48 -15.68 -22.39
CA GLU A 553 26.13 -17.07 -22.08
C GLU A 553 25.75 -17.28 -20.62
N LEU A 554 26.47 -16.64 -19.70
CA LEU A 554 26.16 -16.70 -18.28
C LEU A 554 24.83 -16.02 -17.99
N ILE A 555 24.63 -14.81 -18.50
CA ILE A 555 23.36 -14.09 -18.31
C ILE A 555 22.21 -14.87 -18.91
N ALA A 556 22.40 -15.46 -20.10
CA ALA A 556 21.40 -16.31 -20.72
C ALA A 556 21.03 -17.50 -19.83
N ARG A 557 22.01 -18.18 -19.22
CA ARG A 557 21.73 -19.28 -18.26
C ARG A 557 20.97 -18.77 -17.04
N VAL A 558 21.40 -17.63 -16.47
CA VAL A 558 20.74 -17.04 -15.30
C VAL A 558 19.31 -16.61 -15.65
N TRP A 559 19.11 -15.95 -16.81
CA TRP A 559 17.78 -15.54 -17.25
C TRP A 559 16.89 -16.75 -17.53
N SER A 560 17.40 -17.78 -18.20
CA SER A 560 16.65 -19.03 -18.41
C SER A 560 16.18 -19.63 -17.09
N SER A 561 17.04 -19.65 -16.09
CA SER A 561 16.69 -20.15 -14.75
C SER A 561 15.71 -19.24 -13.98
N VAL A 562 15.82 -17.92 -14.15
CA VAL A 562 15.02 -16.92 -13.39
C VAL A 562 13.68 -16.67 -14.07
N LEU A 563 13.64 -16.65 -15.41
CA LEU A 563 12.46 -16.34 -16.22
C LEU A 563 11.73 -17.61 -16.69
N GLY A 564 12.34 -18.79 -16.58
CA GLY A 564 11.77 -20.04 -17.11
C GLY A 564 11.81 -20.15 -18.64
N VAL A 565 12.56 -19.28 -19.33
CA VAL A 565 12.64 -19.21 -20.80
C VAL A 565 13.71 -20.15 -21.31
N ARG A 566 13.40 -20.94 -22.33
CA ARG A 566 14.34 -21.96 -22.88
C ARG A 566 15.28 -21.42 -23.93
N THR A 567 14.86 -20.44 -24.70
CA THR A 567 15.65 -19.90 -25.82
C THR A 567 15.76 -18.40 -25.68
N LEU A 568 16.99 -17.89 -25.63
CA LEU A 568 17.31 -16.47 -25.51
C LEU A 568 18.20 -16.06 -26.67
N THR A 569 17.99 -14.85 -27.17
CA THR A 569 18.88 -14.17 -28.11
C THR A 569 19.65 -13.07 -27.40
N ALA A 570 20.72 -12.59 -27.98
CA ALA A 570 21.45 -11.45 -27.44
C ALA A 570 20.60 -10.17 -27.33
N ASP A 571 19.55 -10.05 -28.16
CA ASP A 571 18.59 -8.93 -28.12
C ASP A 571 17.37 -9.17 -27.22
N SER A 572 17.29 -10.33 -26.57
CA SER A 572 16.23 -10.65 -25.61
C SER A 572 16.13 -9.55 -24.54
N ASN A 573 14.89 -9.12 -24.26
CA ASN A 573 14.61 -8.08 -23.28
C ASN A 573 14.01 -8.68 -22.01
N PHE A 574 14.66 -8.47 -20.88
CA PHE A 574 14.29 -9.02 -19.59
C PHE A 574 12.81 -8.78 -19.21
N PHE A 575 12.34 -7.56 -19.37
CA PHE A 575 10.98 -7.18 -18.99
C PHE A 575 9.93 -7.68 -19.98
N LYS A 576 10.27 -7.74 -21.28
CA LYS A 576 9.38 -8.32 -22.29
C LYS A 576 9.19 -9.82 -22.11
N LEU A 577 10.19 -10.49 -21.54
CA LEU A 577 10.16 -11.92 -21.20
C LEU A 577 9.48 -12.22 -19.85
N GLY A 578 8.79 -11.26 -19.26
CA GLY A 578 8.10 -11.43 -17.99
C GLY A 578 8.95 -11.10 -16.75
N GLY A 579 10.16 -10.57 -16.96
CA GLY A 579 11.00 -10.07 -15.88
C GLY A 579 10.32 -8.92 -15.11
N HIS A 580 10.51 -8.91 -13.81
CA HIS A 580 10.01 -7.88 -12.92
C HIS A 580 11.01 -7.63 -11.79
N SER A 581 10.73 -6.64 -10.91
CA SER A 581 11.66 -6.20 -9.87
C SER A 581 12.24 -7.33 -9.02
N LEU A 582 11.41 -8.26 -8.56
CA LEU A 582 11.90 -9.39 -7.75
C LEU A 582 12.81 -10.33 -8.55
N LEU A 583 12.49 -10.57 -9.83
CA LEU A 583 13.34 -11.38 -10.70
C LEU A 583 14.63 -10.64 -11.07
N ALA A 584 14.59 -9.30 -11.19
CA ALA A 584 15.79 -8.48 -11.37
C ALA A 584 16.72 -8.56 -10.15
N ILE A 585 16.17 -8.56 -8.93
CA ILE A 585 16.93 -8.79 -7.69
C ILE A 585 17.56 -10.19 -7.69
N LYS A 586 16.80 -11.23 -8.02
CA LYS A 586 17.33 -12.60 -8.13
C LYS A 586 18.43 -12.71 -9.18
N LEU A 587 18.27 -12.01 -10.30
CA LEU A 587 19.27 -11.95 -11.37
C LEU A 587 20.59 -11.35 -10.85
N VAL A 588 20.52 -10.16 -10.25
CA VAL A 588 21.71 -9.46 -9.71
C VAL A 588 22.39 -10.29 -8.63
N SER A 589 21.63 -10.89 -7.73
CA SER A 589 22.16 -11.78 -6.69
C SER A 589 22.89 -12.99 -7.27
N ARG A 590 22.36 -13.60 -8.36
CA ARG A 590 23.05 -14.70 -9.05
C ARG A 590 24.28 -14.26 -9.80
N VAL A 591 24.24 -13.12 -10.50
CA VAL A 591 25.42 -12.54 -11.15
C VAL A 591 26.55 -12.33 -10.15
N LYS A 592 26.20 -11.79 -8.97
CA LYS A 592 27.18 -11.62 -7.86
C LYS A 592 27.75 -12.96 -7.39
N ALA A 593 26.89 -13.97 -7.19
CA ALA A 593 27.31 -15.29 -6.73
C ALA A 593 28.21 -16.02 -7.74
N GLU A 594 27.93 -15.89 -9.04
CA GLU A 594 28.62 -16.65 -10.10
C GLU A 594 29.84 -15.91 -10.68
N LEU A 595 29.83 -14.58 -10.69
CA LEU A 595 30.92 -13.75 -11.27
C LEU A 595 31.66 -12.89 -10.23
N GLY A 596 31.18 -12.78 -9.01
CA GLY A 596 31.74 -11.87 -8.00
C GLY A 596 31.46 -10.38 -8.28
N VAL A 597 30.66 -10.07 -9.31
CA VAL A 597 30.35 -8.69 -9.71
C VAL A 597 29.09 -8.22 -9.00
N SER A 598 29.21 -7.18 -8.20
CA SER A 598 28.06 -6.51 -7.57
C SER A 598 27.53 -5.43 -8.52
N LEU A 599 26.30 -5.62 -9.00
CA LEU A 599 25.59 -4.66 -9.85
C LEU A 599 24.40 -4.08 -9.10
N PRO A 600 24.18 -2.77 -9.15
CA PRO A 600 22.91 -2.20 -8.71
C PRO A 600 21.73 -2.74 -9.54
N VAL A 601 20.61 -3.02 -8.90
CA VAL A 601 19.40 -3.53 -9.61
C VAL A 601 18.94 -2.57 -10.71
N LYS A 602 19.17 -1.25 -10.55
CA LYS A 602 18.89 -0.24 -11.58
C LYS A 602 19.61 -0.51 -12.91
N THR A 603 20.74 -1.23 -12.89
CA THR A 603 21.47 -1.59 -14.10
C THR A 603 20.65 -2.48 -15.01
N VAL A 604 19.82 -3.38 -14.45
CA VAL A 604 18.91 -4.23 -15.23
C VAL A 604 17.82 -3.38 -15.91
N TYR A 605 17.35 -2.33 -15.24
CA TYR A 605 16.37 -1.41 -15.81
C TYR A 605 16.96 -0.51 -16.91
N ALA A 606 18.20 -0.04 -16.70
CA ALA A 606 18.90 0.78 -17.69
C ALA A 606 19.36 -0.02 -18.91
N HIS A 607 19.67 -1.31 -18.73
CA HIS A 607 20.17 -2.22 -19.76
C HIS A 607 19.30 -3.49 -19.82
N PRO A 608 18.03 -3.38 -20.24
CA PRO A 608 17.09 -4.49 -20.19
C PRO A 608 17.33 -5.57 -21.25
N ARG A 609 18.20 -5.32 -22.26
CA ARG A 609 18.60 -6.32 -23.25
C ARG A 609 19.77 -7.15 -22.75
N LEU A 610 19.80 -8.44 -23.12
CA LEU A 610 20.81 -9.38 -22.66
C LEU A 610 22.23 -8.89 -22.99
N ARG A 611 22.49 -8.50 -24.26
CA ARG A 611 23.81 -8.01 -24.69
C ARG A 611 24.26 -6.76 -23.98
N ASP A 612 23.34 -5.81 -23.75
CA ASP A 612 23.65 -4.53 -23.09
C ASP A 612 24.03 -4.76 -21.62
N LEU A 613 23.33 -5.65 -20.94
CA LEU A 613 23.62 -6.04 -19.56
C LEU A 613 24.93 -6.82 -19.50
N ALA A 614 25.20 -7.70 -20.46
CA ALA A 614 26.46 -8.45 -20.55
C ALA A 614 27.66 -7.51 -20.70
N ALA A 615 27.58 -6.53 -21.60
CA ALA A 615 28.64 -5.52 -21.79
C ALA A 615 28.93 -4.72 -20.50
N ARG A 616 27.90 -4.40 -19.71
CA ARG A 616 28.08 -3.72 -18.41
C ARG A 616 28.76 -4.62 -17.39
N ILE A 617 28.45 -5.91 -17.37
CA ILE A 617 29.10 -6.88 -16.47
C ILE A 617 30.57 -7.07 -16.86
N GLU A 618 30.87 -7.17 -18.17
CA GLU A 618 32.26 -7.27 -18.66
C GLU A 618 33.07 -6.03 -18.30
N GLY A 619 32.50 -4.83 -18.43
CA GLY A 619 33.10 -3.58 -17.98
C GLY A 619 33.44 -3.60 -16.49
N ALA A 620 32.52 -4.02 -15.65
CA ALA A 620 32.73 -4.12 -14.21
C ALA A 620 33.79 -5.18 -13.81
N LEU A 621 33.85 -6.30 -14.56
CA LEU A 621 34.91 -7.30 -14.38
C LEU A 621 36.30 -6.76 -14.75
N ALA A 622 36.40 -5.97 -15.82
CA ALA A 622 37.64 -5.34 -16.24
C ALA A 622 38.14 -4.27 -15.26
N GLU A 623 37.20 -3.46 -14.72
CA GLU A 623 37.48 -2.45 -13.69
C GLU A 623 37.99 -3.11 -12.39
N GLY A 624 37.31 -4.16 -11.91
CA GLY A 624 37.71 -4.90 -10.70
C GLY A 624 39.06 -5.66 -10.87
N ALA A 625 39.42 -6.08 -12.08
CA ALA A 625 40.70 -6.68 -12.37
C ALA A 625 41.85 -5.65 -12.39
N ALA A 626 41.55 -4.41 -12.80
CA ALA A 626 42.53 -3.30 -12.78
C ALA A 626 42.84 -2.82 -11.35
N ASP A 627 41.84 -2.74 -10.47
CA ASP A 627 42.02 -2.38 -9.05
C ASP A 627 42.77 -3.46 -8.26
N GLY A 628 42.56 -4.75 -8.60
CA GLY A 628 43.30 -5.87 -7.99
C GLY A 628 44.77 -5.99 -8.40
N ALA A 629 45.16 -5.41 -9.52
CA ALA A 629 46.53 -5.39 -10.00
C ALA A 629 47.38 -4.24 -9.41
N GLY A 630 46.74 -3.19 -8.85
CA GLY A 630 47.40 -2.04 -8.24
C GLY A 630 47.87 -2.20 -6.79
N VAL A 631 47.53 -3.33 -6.13
CA VAL A 631 47.86 -3.58 -4.70
C VAL A 631 49.07 -4.55 -4.52
N ARG A 632 49.75 -4.92 -5.60
CA ARG A 632 51.01 -5.71 -5.51
C ARG A 632 52.18 -4.94 -6.10
N THR A 633 52.63 -3.90 -5.40
CA THR A 633 54.00 -3.39 -5.48
C THR A 633 54.42 -2.84 -4.11
#